data_099dd954d98a9e0bba99fc00f2383ed3
#
_entry.id   099dd954d98a9e0bba99fc00f2383ed3
#
_cell.length_a   1.000
_cell.length_b   1.000
_cell.length_c   1.000
_cell.angle_alpha   90.00
_cell.angle_beta   90.00
_cell.angle_gamma   90.00
#
_symmetry.space_group_name_H-M   'P 1'
#
loop_
_entity.id
_entity.type
_entity.pdbx_description
1 polymer ?
#
loop_
_entity_poly.entity_id
_entity_poly.type
_entity_poly.pdbx_seq_one_letter_code
_entity_poly.pdbx_strand_id
1 'polypeptide(L)'
;SLRWKVDLDTVPHLSGFDRRLVCVPKTCLKDCPQRTFCRYHRTQQQAGTDQVFLQICNHNYLLADAAHRQQGLRPLLRDYQALIVDEAHKLPEAARQMYGESLRWEDLRELCYALERERLFSPAQRLRVQAGALWESLKRFEDDPDAPQAAFRLTPPRRTALQACCALLKQLPAQLGARLPRHLTNQLEKTAGTLGLFLTQSDGHILTVEYSREGNPSLVAHSQKVPQLLRQALWERESPVILTSGTLAPGGSFQRSQTLLGLGGDTRVKSAVIPSPFPYEKNCL
;
A
#
# COMPACT_ATOMS: atom_id res chain seq x y z
N SER A 1 19.55 -26.86 -0.07
CA SER A 1 19.80 -25.55 -0.69
C SER A 1 19.00 -25.44 -1.98
N LEU A 2 17.95 -24.63 -1.99
CA LEU A 2 17.20 -24.31 -3.20
C LEU A 2 18.13 -23.56 -4.17
N ARG A 3 18.67 -24.28 -5.13
CA ARG A 3 19.56 -23.74 -6.19
C ARG A 3 18.78 -22.99 -7.30
N TRP A 4 17.45 -22.94 -7.25
CA TRP A 4 16.63 -22.46 -8.34
C TRP A 4 16.05 -21.08 -8.04
N LYS A 5 16.06 -20.22 -9.02
CA LYS A 5 15.22 -19.01 -9.03
C LYS A 5 13.81 -19.50 -9.36
N VAL A 6 12.93 -19.50 -8.40
CA VAL A 6 11.52 -19.87 -8.60
C VAL A 6 10.73 -18.56 -8.67
N ASP A 7 10.09 -18.37 -9.80
CA ASP A 7 9.03 -17.36 -9.92
C ASP A 7 7.75 -17.98 -9.34
N LEU A 8 7.26 -17.39 -8.25
CA LEU A 8 6.07 -17.90 -7.57
C LEU A 8 4.80 -17.79 -8.43
N ASP A 9 4.81 -16.95 -9.46
CA ASP A 9 3.67 -16.84 -10.37
C ASP A 9 3.60 -18.03 -11.34
N THR A 10 4.70 -18.74 -11.53
CA THR A 10 4.75 -19.98 -12.33
C THR A 10 4.41 -21.23 -11.54
N VAL A 11 4.24 -21.14 -10.22
CA VAL A 11 3.92 -22.29 -9.37
C VAL A 11 2.39 -22.44 -9.29
N PRO A 12 1.81 -23.51 -9.89
CA PRO A 12 0.38 -23.73 -9.85
C PRO A 12 -0.08 -24.04 -8.42
N HIS A 13 -1.30 -23.61 -8.08
CA HIS A 13 -1.99 -23.90 -6.81
C HIS A 13 -1.37 -23.29 -5.54
N LEU A 14 -0.44 -22.34 -5.63
CA LEU A 14 0.03 -21.58 -4.48
C LEU A 14 -1.08 -20.62 -3.99
N SER A 15 -1.61 -20.92 -2.79
CA SER A 15 -2.54 -20.01 -2.13
C SER A 15 -1.87 -18.69 -1.74
N GLY A 16 -2.65 -17.62 -1.51
CA GLY A 16 -2.12 -16.36 -0.98
C GLY A 16 -1.45 -16.53 0.39
N PHE A 17 -1.86 -17.53 1.17
CA PHE A 17 -1.25 -17.91 2.44
C PHE A 17 0.14 -18.53 2.23
N ASP A 18 0.27 -19.50 1.32
CA ASP A 18 1.55 -20.17 1.02
C ASP A 18 2.56 -19.16 0.45
N ARG A 19 2.13 -18.26 -0.42
CA ARG A 19 2.98 -17.17 -0.94
C ARG A 19 3.55 -16.32 0.18
N ARG A 20 2.75 -15.97 1.20
CA ARG A 20 3.22 -15.20 2.36
C ARG A 20 4.25 -15.92 3.20
N LEU A 21 4.16 -17.25 3.32
CA LEU A 21 5.13 -18.06 4.07
C LEU A 21 6.50 -18.12 3.39
N VAL A 22 6.56 -18.06 2.06
CA VAL A 22 7.80 -18.18 1.28
C VAL A 22 8.33 -16.83 0.77
N CYS A 23 7.52 -15.77 0.80
CA CYS A 23 7.97 -14.42 0.46
C CYS A 23 8.77 -13.79 1.60
N VAL A 24 9.58 -12.80 1.24
CA VAL A 24 10.24 -11.95 2.22
C VAL A 24 9.18 -11.26 3.08
N PRO A 25 9.26 -11.35 4.42
CA PRO A 25 8.31 -10.69 5.29
C PRO A 25 8.36 -9.18 5.10
N LYS A 26 7.23 -8.49 5.31
CA LYS A 26 7.14 -7.01 5.23
C LYS A 26 8.17 -6.31 6.12
N THR A 27 8.51 -6.93 7.25
CA THR A 27 9.53 -6.44 8.19
C THR A 27 10.58 -7.51 8.37
N CYS A 28 11.78 -7.28 7.85
CA CYS A 28 12.92 -8.17 8.07
C CYS A 28 13.52 -7.87 9.45
N LEU A 29 13.68 -8.91 10.27
CA LEU A 29 14.30 -8.77 11.59
C LEU A 29 15.75 -8.29 11.46
N LYS A 30 16.13 -7.27 12.25
CA LYS A 30 17.51 -6.75 12.26
C LYS A 30 18.51 -7.84 12.65
N ASP A 31 18.13 -8.72 13.59
CA ASP A 31 18.97 -9.78 14.14
C ASP A 31 18.62 -11.17 13.57
N CYS A 32 18.19 -11.21 12.32
CA CYS A 32 17.87 -12.47 11.63
C CYS A 32 19.12 -13.36 11.56
N PRO A 33 19.10 -14.59 12.11
CA PRO A 33 20.28 -15.50 12.11
C PRO A 33 20.66 -15.93 10.68
N GLN A 34 19.74 -15.83 9.73
CA GLN A 34 19.98 -16.18 8.31
C GLN A 34 20.50 -14.98 7.49
N ARG A 35 20.69 -13.82 8.10
CA ARG A 35 21.03 -12.55 7.40
C ARG A 35 22.26 -12.69 6.49
N THR A 36 23.29 -13.35 6.96
CA THR A 36 24.57 -13.54 6.23
C THR A 36 24.40 -14.39 4.96
N PHE A 37 23.50 -15.37 4.99
CA PHE A 37 23.24 -16.28 3.87
C PHE A 37 22.00 -15.88 3.07
N CYS A 38 21.26 -14.87 3.51
CA CYS A 38 20.02 -14.43 2.90
C CYS A 38 20.27 -13.77 1.55
N ARG A 39 19.75 -14.36 0.47
CA ARG A 39 19.86 -13.82 -0.90
C ARG A 39 19.22 -12.45 -1.03
N TYR A 40 18.04 -12.25 -0.43
CA TYR A 40 17.36 -10.97 -0.42
C TYR A 40 18.25 -9.87 0.17
N HIS A 41 18.84 -10.12 1.34
CA HIS A 41 19.72 -9.15 1.99
C HIS A 41 21.00 -8.89 1.16
N ARG A 42 21.59 -9.92 0.59
CA ARG A 42 22.74 -9.78 -0.32
C ARG A 42 22.39 -8.97 -1.55
N THR A 43 21.23 -9.23 -2.19
CA THR A 43 20.79 -8.45 -3.35
C THR A 43 20.54 -6.99 -3.00
N GLN A 44 19.94 -6.70 -1.85
CA GLN A 44 19.79 -5.33 -1.37
C GLN A 44 21.13 -4.63 -1.12
N GLN A 45 22.10 -5.34 -0.53
CA GLN A 45 23.43 -4.79 -0.32
C GLN A 45 24.12 -4.49 -1.66
N GLN A 46 24.06 -5.41 -2.62
CA GLN A 46 24.66 -5.23 -3.95
C GLN A 46 24.00 -4.07 -4.70
N ALA A 47 22.68 -3.97 -4.67
CA ALA A 47 21.94 -2.85 -5.28
C ALA A 47 22.29 -1.49 -4.65
N GLY A 48 22.75 -1.47 -3.41
CA GLY A 48 23.20 -0.27 -2.71
C GLY A 48 24.68 0.09 -2.91
N THR A 49 25.45 -0.63 -3.76
CA THR A 49 26.87 -0.34 -3.97
C THR A 49 27.10 0.75 -5.02
N ASP A 50 28.25 1.41 -4.97
CA ASP A 50 28.63 2.49 -5.90
C ASP A 50 28.90 1.99 -7.34
N GLN A 51 28.91 0.69 -7.54
CA GLN A 51 29.11 0.07 -8.85
C GLN A 51 27.82 -0.01 -9.68
N VAL A 52 26.66 0.31 -9.09
CA VAL A 52 25.37 0.27 -9.81
C VAL A 52 25.13 1.60 -10.50
N PHE A 53 25.24 1.61 -11.84
CA PHE A 53 24.96 2.78 -12.66
C PHE A 53 23.47 3.01 -12.88
N LEU A 54 22.69 1.94 -13.08
CA LEU A 54 21.26 1.98 -13.35
C LEU A 54 20.49 1.20 -12.27
N GLN A 55 19.51 1.84 -11.67
CA GLN A 55 18.57 1.21 -10.72
C GLN A 55 17.20 1.11 -11.37
N ILE A 56 16.64 -0.08 -11.45
CA ILE A 56 15.28 -0.33 -11.97
C ILE A 56 14.41 -0.83 -10.83
N CYS A 57 13.27 -0.18 -10.63
CA CYS A 57 12.30 -0.57 -9.62
C CYS A 57 10.86 -0.32 -10.11
N ASN A 58 9.88 -0.88 -9.42
CA ASN A 58 8.49 -0.55 -9.66
C ASN A 58 8.08 0.76 -8.96
N HIS A 59 6.92 1.31 -9.34
CA HIS A 59 6.39 2.56 -8.79
C HIS A 59 6.23 2.51 -7.25
N ASN A 60 5.78 1.38 -6.71
CA ASN A 60 5.61 1.22 -5.26
C ASN A 60 6.93 1.33 -4.51
N TYR A 61 8.02 0.78 -5.06
CA TYR A 61 9.34 0.87 -4.44
C TYR A 61 9.92 2.28 -4.52
N LEU A 62 9.70 2.98 -5.65
CA LEU A 62 10.05 4.40 -5.79
C LEU A 62 9.33 5.28 -4.75
N LEU A 63 8.02 5.07 -4.59
CA LEU A 63 7.21 5.81 -3.61
C LEU A 63 7.61 5.48 -2.17
N ALA A 64 7.95 4.22 -1.89
CA ALA A 64 8.48 3.81 -0.58
C ALA A 64 9.83 4.49 -0.28
N ASP A 65 10.73 4.57 -1.27
CA ASP A 65 11.99 5.33 -1.13
C ASP A 65 11.72 6.80 -0.83
N ALA A 66 10.79 7.42 -1.57
CA ALA A 66 10.42 8.81 -1.36
C ALA A 66 9.86 9.04 0.06
N ALA A 67 8.98 8.15 0.55
CA ALA A 67 8.46 8.22 1.91
C ALA A 67 9.55 8.05 2.98
N HIS A 68 10.52 7.15 2.77
CA HIS A 68 11.68 6.98 3.66
C HIS A 68 12.50 8.28 3.74
N ARG A 69 12.78 8.90 2.60
CA ARG A 69 13.55 10.16 2.53
C ARG A 69 12.83 11.29 3.23
N GLN A 70 11.52 11.44 3.05
CA GLN A 70 10.70 12.44 3.72
C GLN A 70 10.71 12.29 5.25
N GLN A 71 10.79 11.06 5.75
CA GLN A 71 10.82 10.74 7.17
C GLN A 71 12.25 10.76 7.75
N GLY A 72 13.27 11.11 6.98
CA GLY A 72 14.66 11.06 7.41
C GLY A 72 15.18 9.64 7.67
N LEU A 73 14.50 8.62 7.14
CA LEU A 73 14.92 7.23 7.22
C LEU A 73 15.97 6.93 6.15
N ARG A 74 16.67 5.81 6.33
CA ARG A 74 17.64 5.35 5.32
C ARG A 74 16.92 5.15 3.97
N PRO A 75 17.42 5.80 2.89
CA PRO A 75 16.88 5.60 1.55
C PRO A 75 16.93 4.13 1.11
N LEU A 76 15.94 3.73 0.31
CA LEU A 76 15.88 2.40 -0.30
C LEU A 76 16.64 2.35 -1.61
N LEU A 77 16.58 3.45 -2.37
CA LEU A 77 17.34 3.68 -3.58
C LEU A 77 18.56 4.56 -3.26
N ARG A 78 19.62 4.40 -4.03
CA ARG A 78 20.74 5.33 -4.00
C ARG A 78 20.34 6.68 -4.57
N ASP A 79 21.15 7.69 -4.31
CA ASP A 79 20.96 8.98 -4.95
C ASP A 79 21.14 8.83 -6.47
N TYR A 80 20.25 9.43 -7.21
CA TYR A 80 20.22 9.37 -8.66
C TYR A 80 20.23 10.78 -9.25
N GLN A 81 20.89 10.91 -10.38
CA GLN A 81 21.03 12.17 -11.11
C GLN A 81 19.82 12.46 -12.00
N ALA A 82 19.10 11.43 -12.42
CA ALA A 82 17.88 11.53 -13.21
C ALA A 82 16.91 10.41 -12.84
N LEU A 83 15.63 10.70 -12.95
CA LEU A 83 14.54 9.73 -12.76
C LEU A 83 13.75 9.57 -14.06
N ILE A 84 13.59 8.34 -14.52
CA ILE A 84 12.70 8.00 -15.62
C ILE A 84 11.56 7.17 -15.06
N VAL A 85 10.33 7.66 -15.21
CA VAL A 85 9.12 6.95 -14.82
C VAL A 85 8.40 6.49 -16.08
N ASP A 86 8.53 5.21 -16.38
CA ASP A 86 7.79 4.59 -17.45
C ASP A 86 6.37 4.23 -17.00
N GLU A 87 5.43 4.18 -17.94
CA GLU A 87 4.00 4.00 -17.65
C GLU A 87 3.49 4.95 -16.55
N ALA A 88 3.92 6.21 -16.64
CA ALA A 88 3.66 7.22 -15.60
C ALA A 88 2.17 7.45 -15.30
N HIS A 89 1.27 7.06 -16.23
CA HIS A 89 -0.17 7.09 -16.01
C HIS A 89 -0.62 6.18 -14.83
N LYS A 90 0.19 5.17 -14.46
CA LYS A 90 -0.08 4.26 -13.33
C LYS A 90 0.43 4.80 -11.99
N LEU A 91 1.30 5.81 -12.01
CA LEU A 91 1.89 6.36 -10.78
C LEU A 91 0.85 6.91 -9.78
N PRO A 92 -0.21 7.64 -10.20
CA PRO A 92 -1.25 8.09 -9.28
C PRO A 92 -1.99 6.94 -8.59
N GLU A 93 -2.19 5.80 -9.29
CA GLU A 93 -2.80 4.62 -8.72
C GLU A 93 -1.88 3.98 -7.66
N ALA A 94 -0.61 3.78 -7.98
CA ALA A 94 0.39 3.31 -7.02
C ALA A 94 0.48 4.23 -5.78
N ALA A 95 0.38 5.54 -5.99
CA ALA A 95 0.37 6.51 -4.90
C ALA A 95 -0.91 6.43 -4.04
N ARG A 96 -2.09 6.21 -4.63
CA ARG A 96 -3.33 5.96 -3.87
C ARG A 96 -3.18 4.74 -2.95
N GLN A 97 -2.58 3.67 -3.45
CA GLN A 97 -2.33 2.45 -2.66
C GLN A 97 -1.28 2.68 -1.57
N MET A 98 -0.22 3.45 -1.85
CA MET A 98 0.86 3.71 -0.92
C MET A 98 0.47 4.68 0.20
N TYR A 99 -0.25 5.76 -0.13
CA TYR A 99 -0.68 6.81 0.81
C TYR A 99 -2.10 6.62 1.34
N GLY A 100 -2.76 5.55 0.90
CA GLY A 100 -4.05 5.12 1.42
C GLY A 100 -3.87 4.24 2.67
N GLU A 101 -4.95 4.11 3.42
CA GLU A 101 -5.04 3.16 4.53
C GLU A 101 -5.99 2.03 4.16
N SER A 102 -5.61 0.81 4.46
CA SER A 102 -6.48 -0.35 4.26
C SER A 102 -6.46 -1.26 5.48
N LEU A 103 -7.60 -1.85 5.77
CA LEU A 103 -7.76 -2.84 6.83
C LEU A 103 -8.55 -4.03 6.29
N ARG A 104 -7.90 -5.17 6.19
CA ARG A 104 -8.50 -6.43 5.78
C ARG A 104 -8.83 -7.28 6.99
N TRP A 105 -9.72 -8.23 6.81
CA TRP A 105 -10.03 -9.24 7.82
C TRP A 105 -8.79 -9.99 8.31
N GLU A 106 -7.92 -10.35 7.38
CA GLU A 106 -6.67 -11.05 7.67
C GLU A 106 -5.75 -10.24 8.59
N ASP A 107 -5.70 -8.93 8.42
CA ASP A 107 -4.85 -8.05 9.24
C ASP A 107 -5.29 -8.08 10.72
N LEU A 108 -6.61 -8.09 10.98
CA LEU A 108 -7.15 -8.25 12.35
C LEU A 108 -6.95 -9.65 12.91
N ARG A 109 -7.08 -10.67 12.08
CA ARG A 109 -6.78 -12.05 12.49
C ARG A 109 -5.32 -12.22 12.86
N GLU A 110 -4.40 -11.70 12.04
CA GLU A 110 -2.96 -11.72 12.32
C GLU A 110 -2.66 -11.01 13.65
N LEU A 111 -3.33 -9.90 13.94
CA LEU A 111 -3.18 -9.18 15.20
C LEU A 111 -3.69 -10.01 16.40
N CYS A 112 -4.82 -10.72 16.26
CA CYS A 112 -5.29 -11.66 17.28
C CYS A 112 -4.27 -12.78 17.54
N TYR A 113 -3.74 -13.40 16.50
CA TYR A 113 -2.71 -14.43 16.64
C TYR A 113 -1.42 -13.90 17.27
N ALA A 114 -1.02 -12.68 16.93
CA ALA A 114 0.14 -12.06 17.54
C ALA A 114 -0.03 -11.84 19.05
N LEU A 115 -1.22 -11.42 19.48
CA LEU A 115 -1.56 -11.32 20.92
C LEU A 115 -1.54 -12.70 21.60
N GLU A 116 -2.07 -13.75 20.95
CA GLU A 116 -2.05 -15.11 21.50
C GLU A 116 -0.62 -15.65 21.68
N ARG A 117 0.28 -15.34 20.74
CA ARG A 117 1.71 -15.71 20.86
C ARG A 117 2.38 -15.08 22.07
N GLU A 118 1.97 -13.89 22.45
CA GLU A 118 2.39 -13.21 23.69
C GLU A 118 1.58 -13.68 24.93
N ARG A 119 0.84 -14.78 24.82
CA ARG A 119 -0.01 -15.35 25.88
C ARG A 119 -1.12 -14.40 26.38
N LEU A 120 -1.54 -13.47 25.54
CA LEU A 120 -2.60 -12.50 25.82
C LEU A 120 -3.95 -13.01 25.27
N PHE A 121 -4.40 -14.18 25.73
CA PHE A 121 -5.56 -14.90 25.17
C PHE A 121 -6.87 -14.13 25.35
N SER A 122 -7.12 -13.56 26.54
CA SER A 122 -8.36 -12.81 26.80
C SER A 122 -8.45 -11.53 25.93
N PRO A 123 -7.41 -10.68 25.80
CA PRO A 123 -7.38 -9.59 24.85
C PRO A 123 -7.60 -10.04 23.39
N ALA A 124 -6.95 -11.10 22.96
CA ALA A 124 -7.10 -11.65 21.60
C ALA A 124 -8.54 -12.10 21.33
N GLN A 125 -9.17 -12.80 22.28
CA GLN A 125 -10.55 -13.25 22.15
C GLN A 125 -11.54 -12.07 22.11
N ARG A 126 -11.36 -11.07 22.95
CA ARG A 126 -12.17 -9.84 22.92
C ARG A 126 -12.07 -9.14 21.56
N LEU A 127 -10.83 -9.01 21.02
CA LEU A 127 -10.60 -8.40 19.72
C LEU A 127 -11.26 -9.24 18.61
N ARG A 128 -11.15 -10.56 18.65
CA ARG A 128 -11.77 -11.46 17.67
C ARG A 128 -13.28 -11.30 17.60
N VAL A 129 -13.95 -11.17 18.75
CA VAL A 129 -15.41 -10.94 18.82
C VAL A 129 -15.78 -9.59 18.20
N GLN A 130 -15.09 -8.51 18.57
CA GLN A 130 -15.37 -7.17 18.01
C GLN A 130 -15.06 -7.08 16.52
N ALA A 131 -13.96 -7.70 16.08
CA ALA A 131 -13.61 -7.79 14.68
C ALA A 131 -14.67 -8.57 13.88
N GLY A 132 -15.16 -9.69 14.42
CA GLY A 132 -16.24 -10.46 13.79
C GLY A 132 -17.51 -9.65 13.60
N ALA A 133 -17.95 -8.92 14.65
CA ALA A 133 -19.11 -8.05 14.57
C ALA A 133 -18.95 -6.93 13.54
N LEU A 134 -17.74 -6.35 13.43
CA LEU A 134 -17.44 -5.35 12.42
C LEU A 134 -17.53 -5.95 11.01
N TRP A 135 -16.92 -7.10 10.77
CA TRP A 135 -16.94 -7.75 9.45
C TRP A 135 -18.33 -8.19 9.02
N GLU A 136 -19.13 -8.73 9.95
CA GLU A 136 -20.54 -9.03 9.64
C GLU A 136 -21.31 -7.79 9.19
N SER A 137 -21.05 -6.63 9.81
CA SER A 137 -21.69 -5.36 9.44
C SER A 137 -21.27 -4.84 8.06
N LEU A 138 -20.16 -5.33 7.51
CA LEU A 138 -19.59 -4.92 6.23
C LEU A 138 -19.92 -5.89 5.09
N LYS A 139 -20.52 -7.04 5.38
CA LYS A 139 -20.96 -7.98 4.34
C LYS A 139 -21.87 -7.28 3.33
N ARG A 140 -21.85 -7.76 2.09
CA ARG A 140 -22.61 -7.17 0.98
C ARG A 140 -24.08 -7.05 1.33
N PHE A 141 -24.65 -5.90 1.07
CA PHE A 141 -26.08 -5.69 0.99
C PHE A 141 -26.52 -5.82 -0.48
N GLU A 142 -27.80 -6.16 -0.67
CA GLU A 142 -28.43 -6.65 -1.91
C GLU A 142 -28.35 -5.73 -3.15
N ASP A 143 -27.82 -4.49 -3.05
CA ASP A 143 -27.91 -3.51 -4.13
C ASP A 143 -27.03 -3.81 -5.36
N ASP A 144 -25.89 -4.49 -5.20
CA ASP A 144 -25.05 -4.98 -6.30
C ASP A 144 -24.10 -6.09 -5.80
N PRO A 145 -24.50 -7.36 -5.90
CA PRO A 145 -23.70 -8.48 -5.39
C PRO A 145 -22.40 -8.70 -6.15
N ASP A 146 -22.22 -8.15 -7.34
CA ASP A 146 -21.05 -8.35 -8.18
C ASP A 146 -20.07 -7.17 -8.17
N ALA A 147 -20.43 -6.02 -7.60
CA ALA A 147 -19.54 -4.87 -7.52
C ALA A 147 -18.28 -5.20 -6.71
N PRO A 148 -17.07 -5.00 -7.25
CA PRO A 148 -15.81 -5.27 -6.53
C PRO A 148 -15.58 -4.28 -5.39
N GLN A 149 -16.24 -3.12 -5.40
CA GLN A 149 -16.15 -2.08 -4.39
C GLN A 149 -17.46 -1.30 -4.26
N ALA A 150 -17.70 -0.76 -3.06
CA ALA A 150 -18.83 0.11 -2.78
C ALA A 150 -18.37 1.31 -1.94
N ALA A 151 -19.04 2.45 -2.08
CA ALA A 151 -18.82 3.60 -1.20
C ALA A 151 -19.19 3.20 0.25
N PHE A 152 -18.31 3.53 1.19
CA PHE A 152 -18.57 3.25 2.59
C PHE A 152 -19.70 4.16 3.10
N ARG A 153 -20.74 3.57 3.68
CA ARG A 153 -21.84 4.28 4.35
C ARG A 153 -21.85 3.95 5.83
N LEU A 154 -21.77 4.97 6.67
CA LEU A 154 -21.77 4.81 8.13
C LEU A 154 -23.19 4.62 8.66
N THR A 155 -23.69 3.40 8.57
CA THR A 155 -25.00 3.00 9.16
C THR A 155 -24.89 2.83 10.67
N PRO A 156 -26.02 2.87 11.44
CA PRO A 156 -26.00 2.68 12.89
C PRO A 156 -25.31 1.38 13.34
N PRO A 157 -25.56 0.19 12.73
CA PRO A 157 -24.83 -1.03 13.08
C PRO A 157 -23.32 -0.93 12.85
N ARG A 158 -22.90 -0.37 11.69
CA ARG A 158 -21.48 -0.15 11.37
C ARG A 158 -20.82 0.80 12.35
N ARG A 159 -21.50 1.88 12.72
CA ARG A 159 -21.01 2.84 13.72
C ARG A 159 -20.74 2.15 15.05
N THR A 160 -21.71 1.37 15.56
CA THR A 160 -21.56 0.65 16.82
C THR A 160 -20.40 -0.34 16.78
N ALA A 161 -20.30 -1.15 15.73
CA ALA A 161 -19.22 -2.13 15.56
C ALA A 161 -17.84 -1.46 15.43
N LEU A 162 -17.73 -0.39 14.65
CA LEU A 162 -16.50 0.41 14.50
C LEU A 162 -16.08 1.04 15.82
N GLN A 163 -17.03 1.64 16.57
CA GLN A 163 -16.76 2.26 17.87
C GLN A 163 -16.23 1.24 18.86
N ALA A 164 -16.90 0.08 18.99
CA ALA A 164 -16.51 -0.98 19.91
C ALA A 164 -15.11 -1.54 19.58
N CYS A 165 -14.84 -1.82 18.30
CA CYS A 165 -13.55 -2.31 17.86
C CYS A 165 -12.45 -1.26 18.08
N CYS A 166 -12.67 -0.01 17.67
CA CYS A 166 -11.72 1.09 17.83
C CYS A 166 -11.43 1.39 19.31
N ALA A 167 -12.45 1.42 20.17
CA ALA A 167 -12.28 1.63 21.59
C ALA A 167 -11.43 0.52 22.23
N LEU A 168 -11.68 -0.74 21.88
CA LEU A 168 -10.89 -1.87 22.38
C LEU A 168 -9.42 -1.75 21.96
N LEU A 169 -9.16 -1.48 20.67
CA LEU A 169 -7.80 -1.32 20.15
C LEU A 169 -7.02 -0.21 20.85
N LYS A 170 -7.69 0.91 21.20
CA LYS A 170 -7.09 2.02 21.94
C LYS A 170 -6.87 1.72 23.44
N GLN A 171 -7.76 0.90 24.03
CA GLN A 171 -7.65 0.55 25.46
C GLN A 171 -6.58 -0.50 25.73
N LEU A 172 -6.36 -1.46 24.84
CA LEU A 172 -5.43 -2.56 25.06
C LEU A 172 -4.00 -2.11 25.39
N PRO A 173 -3.38 -1.14 24.72
CA PRO A 173 -2.04 -0.65 25.10
C PRO A 173 -1.97 -0.12 26.52
N ALA A 174 -2.96 0.67 26.94
CA ALA A 174 -3.01 1.21 28.30
C ALA A 174 -3.26 0.13 29.37
N GLN A 175 -4.12 -0.85 29.08
CA GLN A 175 -4.44 -1.94 30.01
C GLN A 175 -3.30 -2.94 30.18
N LEU A 176 -2.53 -3.20 29.15
CA LEU A 176 -1.48 -4.23 29.14
C LEU A 176 -0.10 -3.67 29.50
N GLY A 177 0.14 -2.39 29.26
CA GLY A 177 1.38 -1.71 29.59
C GLY A 177 2.63 -2.46 29.10
N ALA A 178 3.57 -2.70 29.99
CA ALA A 178 4.83 -3.40 29.67
C ALA A 178 4.68 -4.87 29.23
N ARG A 179 3.49 -5.48 29.40
CA ARG A 179 3.22 -6.84 28.90
C ARG A 179 2.99 -6.89 27.40
N LEU A 180 2.75 -5.73 26.77
CA LEU A 180 2.52 -5.62 25.33
C LEU A 180 3.82 -5.19 24.63
N PRO A 181 4.39 -6.01 23.73
CA PRO A 181 5.54 -5.61 22.94
C PRO A 181 5.28 -4.35 22.12
N ARG A 182 6.26 -3.47 22.02
CA ARG A 182 6.14 -2.16 21.35
C ARG A 182 5.63 -2.27 19.89
N HIS A 183 6.03 -3.32 19.17
CA HIS A 183 5.57 -3.53 17.80
C HIS A 183 4.07 -3.82 17.71
N LEU A 184 3.50 -4.55 18.71
CA LEU A 184 2.06 -4.79 18.81
C LEU A 184 1.31 -3.54 19.25
N THR A 185 1.86 -2.74 20.16
CA THR A 185 1.31 -1.42 20.49
C THR A 185 1.13 -0.57 19.23
N ASN A 186 2.19 -0.43 18.44
CA ASN A 186 2.15 0.33 17.19
C ASN A 186 1.13 -0.23 16.18
N GLN A 187 0.98 -1.56 16.09
CA GLN A 187 -0.02 -2.19 15.22
C GLN A 187 -1.46 -1.92 15.70
N LEU A 188 -1.73 -2.03 17.00
CA LEU A 188 -3.03 -1.71 17.59
C LEU A 188 -3.41 -0.24 17.35
N GLU A 189 -2.47 0.67 17.61
CA GLU A 189 -2.67 2.12 17.40
C GLU A 189 -2.90 2.45 15.92
N LYS A 190 -2.11 1.88 15.01
CA LYS A 190 -2.30 2.04 13.57
C LYS A 190 -3.67 1.54 13.13
N THR A 191 -4.07 0.35 13.56
CA THR A 191 -5.38 -0.22 13.23
C THR A 191 -6.52 0.64 13.79
N ALA A 192 -6.38 1.14 15.02
CA ALA A 192 -7.35 2.06 15.61
C ALA A 192 -7.43 3.39 14.84
N GLY A 193 -6.30 3.89 14.35
CA GLY A 193 -6.22 5.07 13.48
C GLY A 193 -6.99 4.88 12.17
N THR A 194 -6.75 3.76 11.49
CA THR A 194 -7.47 3.41 10.25
C THR A 194 -8.98 3.33 10.48
N LEU A 195 -9.44 2.63 11.53
CA LEU A 195 -10.88 2.58 11.87
C LEU A 195 -11.45 3.97 12.22
N GLY A 196 -10.62 4.83 12.81
CA GLY A 196 -10.96 6.21 13.14
C GLY A 196 -11.36 7.03 11.90
N LEU A 197 -10.69 6.83 10.76
CA LEU A 197 -11.03 7.51 9.50
C LEU A 197 -12.48 7.23 9.07
N PHE A 198 -12.93 5.99 9.25
CA PHE A 198 -14.29 5.57 8.91
C PHE A 198 -15.34 6.07 9.90
N LEU A 199 -14.99 6.17 11.19
CA LEU A 199 -15.86 6.71 12.22
C LEU A 199 -16.09 8.21 12.05
N THR A 200 -15.04 8.96 11.73
CA THR A 200 -15.10 10.41 11.57
C THR A 200 -15.52 10.83 10.17
N GLN A 201 -15.64 9.87 9.23
CA GLN A 201 -15.89 10.16 7.81
C GLN A 201 -14.93 11.25 7.28
N SER A 202 -13.64 11.00 7.44
CA SER A 202 -12.58 11.98 7.13
C SER A 202 -12.72 12.58 5.75
N ASP A 203 -12.90 13.92 5.67
CA ASP A 203 -13.04 14.68 4.42
C ASP A 203 -11.81 14.59 3.48
N GLY A 204 -10.66 14.22 4.02
CA GLY A 204 -9.43 14.03 3.24
C GLY A 204 -9.32 12.69 2.53
N HIS A 205 -10.33 11.80 2.68
CA HIS A 205 -10.31 10.44 2.15
C HIS A 205 -11.59 10.08 1.43
N ILE A 206 -11.44 9.29 0.37
CA ILE A 206 -12.55 8.55 -0.23
C ILE A 206 -12.60 7.18 0.48
N LEU A 207 -13.68 6.93 1.20
CA LEU A 207 -13.87 5.73 2.00
C LEU A 207 -14.69 4.71 1.22
N THR A 208 -14.13 3.51 1.04
CA THR A 208 -14.76 2.41 0.32
C THR A 208 -14.71 1.12 1.11
N VAL A 209 -15.60 0.20 0.77
CA VAL A 209 -15.49 -1.23 1.10
C VAL A 209 -15.15 -1.95 -0.19
N GLU A 210 -14.04 -2.64 -0.22
CA GLU A 210 -13.64 -3.49 -1.33
C GLU A 210 -13.89 -4.95 -0.98
N TYR A 211 -14.30 -5.74 -1.96
CA TYR A 211 -14.61 -7.15 -1.76
C TYR A 211 -13.61 -8.02 -2.54
N SER A 212 -13.02 -9.01 -1.86
CA SER A 212 -12.21 -10.02 -2.53
C SER A 212 -13.08 -10.89 -3.44
N ARG A 213 -12.44 -11.71 -4.29
CA ARG A 213 -13.14 -12.70 -5.11
C ARG A 213 -13.98 -13.69 -4.28
N GLU A 214 -13.61 -13.90 -3.04
CA GLU A 214 -14.30 -14.76 -2.07
C GLU A 214 -15.39 -14.00 -1.28
N GLY A 215 -15.64 -12.72 -1.61
CA GLY A 215 -16.62 -11.87 -0.95
C GLY A 215 -16.18 -11.30 0.41
N ASN A 216 -14.91 -11.46 0.80
CA ASN A 216 -14.40 -10.89 2.06
C ASN A 216 -14.27 -9.37 1.94
N PRO A 217 -14.90 -8.59 2.83
CA PRO A 217 -14.79 -7.13 2.81
C PRO A 217 -13.43 -6.64 3.31
N SER A 218 -13.01 -5.49 2.81
CA SER A 218 -11.86 -4.72 3.26
C SER A 218 -12.25 -3.25 3.35
N LEU A 219 -11.89 -2.58 4.42
CA LEU A 219 -12.05 -1.14 4.54
C LEU A 219 -10.86 -0.46 3.85
N VAL A 220 -11.11 0.45 2.91
CA VAL A 220 -10.06 1.18 2.18
C VAL A 220 -10.35 2.67 2.22
N ALA A 221 -9.37 3.44 2.67
CA ALA A 221 -9.40 4.90 2.72
C ALA A 221 -8.36 5.45 1.72
N HIS A 222 -8.82 5.93 0.58
CA HIS A 222 -7.98 6.53 -0.45
C HIS A 222 -7.75 8.01 -0.16
N SER A 223 -6.50 8.44 -0.05
CA SER A 223 -6.19 9.86 0.12
C SER A 223 -6.64 10.69 -1.10
N GLN A 224 -7.33 11.78 -0.88
CA GLN A 224 -7.67 12.75 -1.92
C GLN A 224 -6.48 13.67 -2.28
N LYS A 225 -5.43 13.69 -1.47
CA LYS A 225 -4.27 14.56 -1.62
C LYS A 225 -3.12 13.92 -2.43
N VAL A 226 -3.41 12.87 -3.20
CA VAL A 226 -2.40 12.15 -3.99
C VAL A 226 -1.56 13.08 -4.89
N PRO A 227 -2.14 14.04 -5.63
CA PRO A 227 -1.33 14.97 -6.44
C PRO A 227 -0.34 15.78 -5.62
N GLN A 228 -0.76 16.30 -4.46
CA GLN A 228 0.10 17.06 -3.55
C GLN A 228 1.20 16.18 -2.95
N LEU A 229 0.86 14.96 -2.56
CA LEU A 229 1.81 13.99 -2.02
C LEU A 229 2.86 13.59 -3.05
N LEU A 230 2.47 13.38 -4.31
CA LEU A 230 3.38 13.11 -5.42
C LEU A 230 4.31 14.30 -5.67
N ARG A 231 3.77 15.54 -5.66
CA ARG A 231 4.58 16.76 -5.80
C ARG A 231 5.67 16.81 -4.75
N GLN A 232 5.31 16.69 -3.49
CA GLN A 232 6.25 16.75 -2.36
C GLN A 232 7.26 15.60 -2.37
N ALA A 233 6.82 14.40 -2.75
CA ALA A 233 7.66 13.21 -2.73
C ALA A 233 8.68 13.16 -3.86
N LEU A 234 8.30 13.59 -5.07
CA LEU A 234 9.07 13.32 -6.29
C LEU A 234 9.48 14.57 -7.07
N TRP A 235 8.66 15.63 -7.09
CA TRP A 235 8.86 16.75 -8.01
C TRP A 235 9.53 17.98 -7.39
N GLU A 236 9.64 18.06 -6.09
CA GLU A 236 10.34 19.13 -5.38
C GLU A 236 11.86 18.93 -5.32
N ARG A 237 12.36 17.87 -5.95
CA ARG A 237 13.79 17.58 -6.08
C ARG A 237 14.40 18.34 -7.25
N GLU A 238 15.70 18.61 -7.17
CA GLU A 238 16.47 19.27 -8.24
C GLU A 238 16.78 18.32 -9.41
N SER A 239 16.67 16.99 -9.21
CA SER A 239 16.98 16.02 -10.25
C SER A 239 15.98 16.08 -11.40
N PRO A 240 16.41 16.05 -12.66
CA PRO A 240 15.51 16.00 -13.81
C PRO A 240 14.69 14.72 -13.81
N VAL A 241 13.40 14.86 -14.18
CA VAL A 241 12.46 13.76 -14.23
C VAL A 241 11.84 13.67 -15.63
N ILE A 242 11.84 12.46 -16.18
CA ILE A 242 11.18 12.14 -17.45
C ILE A 242 10.02 11.20 -17.15
N LEU A 243 8.83 11.59 -17.58
CA LEU A 243 7.62 10.77 -17.47
C LEU A 243 7.23 10.29 -18.87
N THR A 244 7.14 8.98 -19.06
CA THR A 244 6.76 8.37 -20.33
C THR A 244 5.51 7.52 -20.19
N SER A 245 4.67 7.52 -21.20
CA SER A 245 3.53 6.60 -21.34
C SER A 245 2.81 6.81 -22.67
N GLY A 246 2.18 5.78 -23.19
CA GLY A 246 1.29 5.88 -24.35
C GLY A 246 -0.03 6.64 -24.10
N THR A 247 -0.37 6.97 -22.85
CA THR A 247 -1.70 7.49 -22.47
C THR A 247 -1.69 8.76 -21.63
N LEU A 248 -0.56 9.52 -21.63
CA LEU A 248 -0.48 10.79 -20.87
C LEU A 248 -1.25 11.95 -21.51
N ALA A 249 -1.55 11.87 -22.79
CA ALA A 249 -2.24 12.93 -23.52
C ALA A 249 -3.56 12.43 -24.14
N PRO A 250 -4.56 11.98 -23.36
CA PRO A 250 -5.84 11.58 -23.92
C PRO A 250 -6.51 12.78 -24.60
N GLY A 251 -6.96 12.59 -25.83
CA GLY A 251 -7.53 13.68 -26.65
C GLY A 251 -6.52 14.78 -27.00
N GLY A 252 -5.21 14.50 -26.95
CA GLY A 252 -4.15 15.46 -27.30
C GLY A 252 -3.77 16.43 -26.18
N SER A 253 -4.35 16.32 -24.98
CA SER A 253 -4.08 17.23 -23.86
C SER A 253 -3.42 16.53 -22.68
N PHE A 254 -2.35 17.14 -22.15
CA PHE A 254 -1.65 16.67 -20.93
C PHE A 254 -2.30 17.18 -19.63
N GLN A 255 -3.24 18.10 -19.68
CA GLN A 255 -3.78 18.79 -18.51
C GLN A 255 -4.28 17.83 -17.42
N ARG A 256 -5.04 16.81 -17.81
CA ARG A 256 -5.56 15.81 -16.86
C ARG A 256 -4.43 15.05 -16.18
N SER A 257 -3.45 14.56 -16.95
CA SER A 257 -2.32 13.80 -16.41
C SER A 257 -1.43 14.66 -15.51
N GLN A 258 -1.16 15.91 -15.90
CA GLN A 258 -0.44 16.86 -15.07
C GLN A 258 -1.14 17.11 -13.74
N THR A 259 -2.47 17.30 -13.76
CA THR A 259 -3.26 17.48 -12.52
C THR A 259 -3.15 16.25 -11.61
N LEU A 260 -3.36 15.05 -12.15
CA LEU A 260 -3.32 13.80 -11.38
C LEU A 260 -1.92 13.48 -10.81
N LEU A 261 -0.88 13.88 -11.54
CA LEU A 261 0.52 13.71 -11.12
C LEU A 261 1.02 14.84 -10.21
N GLY A 262 0.20 15.84 -9.91
CA GLY A 262 0.59 16.99 -9.09
C GLY A 262 1.51 17.99 -9.79
N LEU A 263 1.50 18.01 -11.11
CA LEU A 263 2.32 18.88 -11.96
C LEU A 263 1.51 20.04 -12.55
N GLY A 264 0.21 20.14 -12.25
CA GLY A 264 -0.64 21.21 -12.74
C GLY A 264 -0.12 22.60 -12.35
N GLY A 265 0.01 23.49 -13.34
CA GLY A 265 0.53 24.84 -13.15
C GLY A 265 2.03 24.97 -12.92
N ASP A 266 2.80 23.89 -13.00
CA ASP A 266 4.26 23.95 -12.87
C ASP A 266 4.90 24.36 -14.20
N THR A 267 5.46 25.56 -14.27
CA THR A 267 6.06 26.14 -15.49
C THR A 267 7.35 25.45 -15.94
N ARG A 268 7.95 24.62 -15.10
CA ARG A 268 9.14 23.81 -15.46
C ARG A 268 8.79 22.62 -16.34
N VAL A 269 7.51 22.21 -16.37
CA VAL A 269 7.05 21.03 -17.10
C VAL A 269 7.01 21.32 -18.60
N LYS A 270 7.73 20.52 -19.38
CA LYS A 270 7.65 20.52 -20.85
C LYS A 270 6.98 19.21 -21.29
N SER A 271 6.07 19.29 -22.21
CA SER A 271 5.32 18.14 -22.71
C SER A 271 5.44 18.03 -24.24
N ALA A 272 5.63 16.81 -24.71
CA ALA A 272 5.72 16.52 -26.14
C ALA A 272 5.02 15.19 -26.44
N VAL A 273 4.36 15.13 -27.60
CA VAL A 273 3.84 13.89 -28.17
C VAL A 273 4.82 13.41 -29.23
N ILE A 274 5.28 12.18 -29.09
CA ILE A 274 6.12 11.52 -30.08
C ILE A 274 5.20 10.57 -30.86
N PRO A 275 5.13 10.67 -32.20
CA PRO A 275 4.32 9.78 -33.00
C PRO A 275 4.79 8.34 -32.86
N SER A 276 3.84 7.39 -32.90
CA SER A 276 4.16 5.98 -32.85
C SER A 276 5.01 5.57 -34.07
N PRO A 277 6.08 4.79 -33.86
CA PRO A 277 6.83 4.22 -34.98
C PRO A 277 6.08 3.09 -35.71
N PHE A 278 4.97 2.60 -35.12
CA PHE A 278 4.21 1.51 -35.69
C PHE A 278 3.14 2.02 -36.68
N PRO A 279 3.10 1.52 -37.90
CA PRO A 279 2.10 1.88 -38.89
C PRO A 279 0.77 1.15 -38.64
N TYR A 280 0.02 1.63 -37.64
CA TYR A 280 -1.27 0.99 -37.25
C TYR A 280 -2.26 0.88 -38.41
N GLU A 281 -2.27 1.86 -39.29
CA GLU A 281 -3.14 1.83 -40.49
C GLU A 281 -2.89 0.63 -41.41
N LYS A 282 -1.67 0.05 -41.36
CA LYS A 282 -1.31 -1.12 -42.18
C LYS A 282 -1.36 -2.43 -41.40
N ASN A 283 -1.29 -2.38 -40.08
CA ASN A 283 -1.12 -3.55 -39.21
C ASN A 283 -2.36 -3.89 -38.36
N CYS A 284 -3.40 -3.03 -38.36
CA CYS A 284 -4.69 -3.33 -37.76
C CYS A 284 -5.67 -3.77 -38.82
N LEU A 285 -6.14 -5.01 -38.72
CA LEU A 285 -7.24 -5.59 -39.49
C LEU A 285 -8.55 -5.27 -38.80
#